data_be4b32d3f9bde301efeac8f9b4adc128
#
_entry.id   be4b32d3f9bde301efeac8f9b4adc128
#
_cell.length_a   1.000
_cell.length_b   1.000
_cell.length_c   1.000
_cell.angle_alpha   90.00
_cell.angle_beta   90.00
_cell.angle_gamma   90.00
#
_symmetry.space_group_name_H-M   'P 1'
#
loop_
_entity.id
_entity.type
_entity.pdbx_description
1 polymer ?
#
loop_
_entity_poly.entity_id
_entity_poly.type
_entity_poly.pdbx_seq_one_letter_code
_entity_poly.pdbx_strand_id
1 'polypeptide(L)'
;MTPEQRYLFDLTGYLHLENVLREDELRNCQEATDRYINTSPEDLPPDFGTTDRRIYQNGFAFDKALEALVFHPAYWPIVKELTDNKPRFILGSMLVNHPGETAQGQRLHCSRENFGRYFTRYDVRNSRIYCNELVIFVNFWDVYPGDGGLVVLPGSHKVE
;
A
#
# COMPACT_ATOMS: atom_id res chain seq x y z
N MET A 1 -10.93 -14.06 -3.05
CA MET A 1 -10.86 -13.56 -4.47
C MET A 1 -11.82 -14.31 -5.34
N THR A 2 -12.33 -13.66 -6.41
CA THR A 2 -13.02 -14.36 -7.49
C THR A 2 -12.02 -15.23 -8.31
N PRO A 3 -12.46 -16.19 -9.13
CA PRO A 3 -11.56 -16.92 -10.03
C PRO A 3 -10.78 -16.01 -10.98
N GLU A 4 -11.41 -14.97 -11.51
CA GLU A 4 -10.75 -13.95 -12.35
C GLU A 4 -9.69 -13.17 -11.59
N GLN A 5 -9.98 -12.73 -10.38
CA GLN A 5 -9.00 -12.04 -9.56
C GLN A 5 -7.79 -12.93 -9.25
N ARG A 6 -7.99 -14.22 -8.98
CA ARG A 6 -6.86 -15.15 -8.79
C ARG A 6 -6.03 -15.30 -10.04
N TYR A 7 -6.68 -15.47 -11.18
CA TYR A 7 -5.98 -15.58 -12.47
C TYR A 7 -5.17 -14.32 -12.77
N LEU A 8 -5.77 -13.13 -12.62
CA LEU A 8 -5.08 -11.87 -12.86
C LEU A 8 -3.93 -11.67 -11.88
N PHE A 9 -4.15 -11.95 -10.59
CA PHE A 9 -3.10 -11.82 -9.58
C PHE A 9 -1.93 -12.79 -9.85
N ASP A 10 -2.23 -14.04 -10.21
CA ASP A 10 -1.18 -14.99 -10.59
C ASP A 10 -0.42 -14.54 -11.83
N LEU A 11 -1.10 -13.94 -12.79
CA LEU A 11 -0.47 -13.48 -14.04
C LEU A 11 0.39 -12.24 -13.83
N THR A 12 -0.12 -11.25 -13.10
CA THR A 12 0.44 -9.89 -13.04
C THR A 12 1.16 -9.57 -11.74
N GLY A 13 0.80 -10.23 -10.63
CA GLY A 13 1.32 -9.96 -9.29
C GLY A 13 0.62 -8.82 -8.55
N TYR A 14 -0.43 -8.26 -9.12
CA TYR A 14 -1.22 -7.21 -8.47
C TYR A 14 -2.71 -7.28 -8.85
N LEU A 15 -3.53 -6.62 -8.04
CA LEU A 15 -4.93 -6.34 -8.34
C LEU A 15 -5.17 -4.84 -8.25
N HIS A 16 -5.89 -4.29 -9.20
CA HIS A 16 -6.43 -2.95 -9.11
C HIS A 16 -7.90 -3.03 -8.73
N LEU A 17 -8.24 -2.43 -7.58
CA LEU A 17 -9.60 -2.37 -7.07
C LEU A 17 -10.07 -0.92 -7.13
N GLU A 18 -11.11 -0.67 -7.90
CA GLU A 18 -11.67 0.66 -8.10
C GLU A 18 -12.80 0.94 -7.11
N ASN A 19 -12.97 2.20 -6.74
CA ASN A 19 -14.08 2.69 -5.92
C ASN A 19 -14.27 1.90 -4.61
N VAL A 20 -13.15 1.59 -3.95
CA VAL A 20 -13.14 0.78 -2.73
C VAL A 20 -13.70 1.53 -1.52
N LEU A 21 -13.37 2.82 -1.40
CA LEU A 21 -13.82 3.68 -0.31
C LEU A 21 -15.16 4.33 -0.66
N ARG A 22 -16.07 4.39 0.31
CA ARG A 22 -17.25 5.25 0.20
C ARG A 22 -16.82 6.71 0.28
N GLU A 23 -17.67 7.60 -0.17
CA GLU A 23 -17.40 9.05 -0.17
C GLU A 23 -17.07 9.61 1.22
N ASP A 24 -17.76 9.12 2.25
CA ASP A 24 -17.51 9.53 3.63
C ASP A 24 -16.19 8.99 4.17
N GLU A 25 -15.83 7.75 3.84
CA GLU A 25 -14.53 7.14 4.18
C GLU A 25 -13.39 7.88 3.52
N LEU A 26 -13.51 8.14 2.21
CA LEU A 26 -12.52 8.88 1.44
C LEU A 26 -12.28 10.27 2.02
N ARG A 27 -13.35 11.04 2.26
CA ARG A 27 -13.25 12.38 2.84
C ARG A 27 -12.57 12.35 4.22
N ASN A 28 -12.97 11.42 5.10
CA ASN A 28 -12.36 11.29 6.42
C ASN A 28 -10.86 10.96 6.35
N CYS A 29 -10.46 10.11 5.40
CA CYS A 29 -9.05 9.81 5.16
C CYS A 29 -8.27 11.03 4.63
N GLN A 30 -8.87 11.80 3.71
CA GLN A 30 -8.28 13.03 3.19
C GLN A 30 -8.08 14.06 4.31
N GLU A 31 -9.12 14.33 5.10
CA GLU A 31 -9.04 15.25 6.24
C GLU A 31 -8.00 14.82 7.28
N ALA A 32 -7.91 13.51 7.58
CA ALA A 32 -6.91 12.97 8.49
C ALA A 32 -5.49 13.14 7.93
N THR A 33 -5.32 12.91 6.63
CA THR A 33 -4.05 13.12 5.93
C THR A 33 -3.62 14.58 5.99
N ASP A 34 -4.53 15.50 5.67
CA ASP A 34 -4.25 16.94 5.72
C ASP A 34 -3.88 17.40 7.14
N ARG A 35 -4.55 16.89 8.17
CA ARG A 35 -4.16 17.17 9.55
C ARG A 35 -2.75 16.71 9.85
N TYR A 36 -2.39 15.48 9.46
CA TYR A 36 -1.04 14.97 9.71
C TYR A 36 0.03 15.81 9.00
N ILE A 37 -0.17 16.13 7.73
CA ILE A 37 0.78 16.90 6.93
C ILE A 37 1.00 18.30 7.51
N ASN A 38 -0.05 18.93 8.05
CA ASN A 38 -0.02 20.29 8.57
C ASN A 38 0.29 20.37 10.08
N THR A 39 0.48 19.24 10.78
CA THR A 39 0.88 19.25 12.19
C THR A 39 2.38 19.55 12.31
N SER A 40 2.71 20.52 13.15
CA SER A 40 4.11 20.85 13.45
C SER A 40 4.85 19.64 14.02
N PRO A 41 6.13 19.43 13.67
CA PRO A 41 6.89 18.26 14.15
C PRO A 41 6.93 18.12 15.68
N GLU A 42 6.95 19.26 16.39
CA GLU A 42 6.94 19.31 17.87
C GLU A 42 5.61 18.87 18.50
N ASP A 43 4.51 18.92 17.74
CA ASP A 43 3.17 18.53 18.19
C ASP A 43 2.84 17.08 17.83
N LEU A 44 3.70 16.42 17.04
CA LEU A 44 3.51 15.03 16.68
C LEU A 44 3.92 14.08 17.82
N PRO A 45 3.20 12.96 18.00
CA PRO A 45 3.63 11.93 18.94
C PRO A 45 5.01 11.36 18.57
N PRO A 46 5.71 10.73 19.54
CA PRO A 46 6.94 9.99 19.24
C PRO A 46 6.74 8.99 18.09
N ASP A 47 7.75 8.80 17.29
CA ASP A 47 7.77 7.90 16.10
C ASP A 47 6.90 8.36 14.92
N PHE A 48 6.27 9.53 15.00
CA PHE A 48 5.65 10.21 13.86
C PHE A 48 6.61 11.22 13.25
N GLY A 49 6.33 11.64 12.03
CA GLY A 49 7.15 12.60 11.30
C GLY A 49 7.35 12.20 9.85
N THR A 50 8.22 12.91 9.16
CA THR A 50 8.48 12.67 7.75
C THR A 50 9.91 12.22 7.51
N THR A 51 10.09 11.28 6.59
CA THR A 51 11.37 10.99 5.96
C THR A 51 11.32 11.44 4.51
N ASP A 52 12.40 12.08 4.06
CA ASP A 52 12.56 12.57 2.68
C ASP A 52 11.41 13.50 2.21
N ARG A 53 10.77 14.21 3.14
CA ARG A 53 9.64 15.14 2.92
C ARG A 53 8.39 14.53 2.27
N ARG A 54 8.37 13.22 2.03
CA ARG A 54 7.27 12.54 1.32
C ARG A 54 6.69 11.34 2.04
N ILE A 55 7.46 10.69 2.91
CA ILE A 55 7.03 9.51 3.64
C ILE A 55 6.67 9.94 5.06
N TYR A 56 5.39 9.91 5.37
CA TYR A 56 4.85 10.19 6.70
C TYR A 56 4.74 8.88 7.47
N GLN A 57 5.57 8.74 8.49
CA GLN A 57 5.69 7.50 9.27
C GLN A 57 4.43 7.24 10.11
N ASN A 58 4.10 5.97 10.26
CA ASN A 58 2.97 5.52 11.08
C ASN A 58 1.61 6.17 10.72
N GLY A 59 1.42 6.59 9.47
CA GLY A 59 0.22 7.26 9.02
C GLY A 59 -1.07 6.55 9.41
N PHE A 60 -1.08 5.21 9.35
CA PHE A 60 -2.23 4.39 9.74
C PHE A 60 -2.68 4.59 11.21
N ALA A 61 -1.77 4.98 12.10
CA ALA A 61 -2.04 5.14 13.53
C ALA A 61 -2.37 6.58 13.92
N PHE A 62 -2.25 7.53 12.99
CA PHE A 62 -2.49 8.94 13.25
C PHE A 62 -3.96 9.27 13.51
N ASP A 63 -4.86 8.58 12.83
CA ASP A 63 -6.30 8.81 12.94
C ASP A 63 -7.08 7.50 12.74
N LYS A 64 -8.27 7.43 13.33
CA LYS A 64 -9.15 6.25 13.24
C LYS A 64 -9.63 5.96 11.81
N ALA A 65 -9.77 6.99 10.98
CA ALA A 65 -10.12 6.80 9.57
C ALA A 65 -9.00 6.07 8.81
N LEU A 66 -7.74 6.41 9.10
CA LEU A 66 -6.57 5.76 8.49
C LEU A 66 -6.33 4.36 9.08
N GLU A 67 -6.54 4.18 10.39
CA GLU A 67 -6.45 2.87 11.06
C GLU A 67 -7.46 1.88 10.49
N ALA A 68 -8.68 2.32 10.18
CA ALA A 68 -9.74 1.48 9.61
C ALA A 68 -9.34 0.85 8.27
N LEU A 69 -8.43 1.47 7.52
CA LEU A 69 -7.93 0.92 6.27
C LEU A 69 -7.11 -0.37 6.46
N VAL A 70 -6.52 -0.61 7.62
CA VAL A 70 -5.69 -1.81 7.85
C VAL A 70 -6.49 -3.09 7.61
N PHE A 71 -7.78 -3.09 7.97
CA PHE A 71 -8.67 -4.24 7.86
C PHE A 71 -9.90 -3.97 6.98
N HIS A 72 -9.77 -3.06 6.02
CA HIS A 72 -10.91 -2.63 5.22
C HIS A 72 -11.58 -3.81 4.49
N PRO A 73 -12.92 -3.95 4.57
CA PRO A 73 -13.65 -5.13 4.12
C PRO A 73 -13.52 -5.44 2.63
N ALA A 74 -13.23 -4.45 1.79
CA ALA A 74 -13.10 -4.65 0.36
C ALA A 74 -11.88 -5.50 -0.04
N TYR A 75 -10.78 -5.43 0.70
CA TYR A 75 -9.56 -6.19 0.39
C TYR A 75 -9.10 -7.13 1.50
N TRP A 76 -9.63 -7.02 2.71
CA TRP A 76 -9.26 -7.90 3.82
C TRP A 76 -9.47 -9.40 3.53
N PRO A 77 -10.58 -9.83 2.87
CA PRO A 77 -10.74 -11.21 2.45
C PRO A 77 -9.64 -11.68 1.48
N ILE A 78 -9.16 -10.80 0.60
CA ILE A 78 -8.07 -11.07 -0.35
C ILE A 78 -6.77 -11.28 0.43
N VAL A 79 -6.46 -10.38 1.36
CA VAL A 79 -5.27 -10.49 2.22
C VAL A 79 -5.28 -11.82 2.99
N LYS A 80 -6.39 -12.17 3.61
CA LYS A 80 -6.51 -13.44 4.33
C LYS A 80 -6.29 -14.66 3.42
N GLU A 81 -6.86 -14.64 2.21
CA GLU A 81 -6.70 -15.74 1.26
C GLU A 81 -5.23 -15.91 0.86
N LEU A 82 -4.54 -14.82 0.50
CA LEU A 82 -3.15 -14.84 0.04
C LEU A 82 -2.14 -15.16 1.14
N THR A 83 -2.50 -14.94 2.41
CA THR A 83 -1.64 -15.18 3.58
C THR A 83 -2.03 -16.42 4.40
N ASP A 84 -2.81 -17.31 3.83
CA ASP A 84 -3.31 -18.52 4.53
C ASP A 84 -4.01 -18.21 5.87
N ASN A 85 -4.80 -17.14 5.91
CA ASN A 85 -5.47 -16.62 7.11
C ASN A 85 -4.55 -16.25 8.29
N LYS A 86 -3.29 -15.94 8.01
CA LYS A 86 -2.29 -15.56 9.02
C LYS A 86 -1.62 -14.22 8.70
N PRO A 87 -2.36 -13.18 8.33
CA PRO A 87 -1.77 -11.89 8.03
C PRO A 87 -1.18 -11.26 9.28
N ARG A 88 -0.06 -10.56 9.09
CA ARG A 88 0.57 -9.72 10.10
C ARG A 88 0.79 -8.34 9.49
N PHE A 89 0.23 -7.32 10.12
CA PHE A 89 0.53 -5.95 9.76
C PHE A 89 1.94 -5.59 10.22
N ILE A 90 2.75 -5.04 9.34
CA ILE A 90 4.15 -4.72 9.60
C ILE A 90 4.38 -3.22 9.62
N LEU A 91 3.80 -2.50 8.65
CA LEU A 91 4.12 -1.12 8.38
C LEU A 91 2.95 -0.43 7.67
N GLY A 92 2.70 0.82 8.00
CA GLY A 92 1.77 1.68 7.28
C GLY A 92 2.22 3.13 7.33
N SER A 93 2.65 3.63 6.17
CA SER A 93 3.08 5.01 5.99
C SER A 93 2.18 5.69 4.97
N MET A 94 2.10 7.00 4.99
CA MET A 94 1.52 7.78 3.91
C MET A 94 2.63 8.29 2.98
N LEU A 95 2.35 8.27 1.69
CA LEU A 95 3.22 8.85 0.66
C LEU A 95 2.52 10.07 0.10
N VAL A 96 3.21 11.20 0.12
CA VAL A 96 2.69 12.47 -0.42
C VAL A 96 3.57 12.89 -1.57
N ASN A 97 2.99 13.03 -2.76
CA ASN A 97 3.65 13.58 -3.93
C ASN A 97 3.06 14.97 -4.19
N HIS A 98 3.92 15.95 -4.43
CA HIS A 98 3.48 17.30 -4.78
C HIS A 98 3.61 17.50 -6.30
N PRO A 99 2.60 18.10 -6.95
CA PRO A 99 2.67 18.40 -8.38
C PRO A 99 3.89 19.25 -8.73
N GLY A 100 4.60 18.87 -9.78
CA GLY A 100 5.78 19.62 -10.25
C GLY A 100 7.08 19.35 -9.47
N GLU A 101 7.05 18.67 -8.35
CA GLU A 101 8.26 18.08 -7.81
C GLU A 101 8.64 16.90 -8.71
N THR A 102 9.76 17.05 -9.42
CA THR A 102 10.40 15.89 -10.04
C THR A 102 10.74 14.94 -8.90
N ALA A 103 9.82 14.05 -8.61
CA ALA A 103 10.16 12.89 -7.83
C ALA A 103 11.38 12.29 -8.55
N GLN A 104 12.54 12.40 -7.96
CA GLN A 104 13.63 11.49 -8.34
C GLN A 104 13.03 10.12 -8.08
N GLY A 105 12.47 9.54 -9.17
CA GLY A 105 11.61 8.37 -9.09
C GLY A 105 12.32 7.32 -8.27
N GLN A 106 11.64 6.75 -7.33
CA GLN A 106 12.17 5.56 -6.69
C GLN A 106 12.52 4.60 -7.82
N ARG A 107 13.74 4.13 -7.83
CA ARG A 107 14.16 3.13 -8.80
C ARG A 107 13.23 1.94 -8.68
N LEU A 108 12.94 1.28 -9.77
CA LEU A 108 12.29 -0.03 -9.72
C LEU A 108 13.06 -0.89 -8.72
N HIS A 109 12.35 -1.44 -7.76
CA HIS A 109 12.93 -2.24 -6.68
C HIS A 109 12.01 -3.40 -6.36
N CYS A 110 12.54 -4.39 -5.68
CA CYS A 110 11.76 -5.48 -5.11
C CYS A 110 12.16 -5.70 -3.64
N SER A 111 11.29 -6.28 -2.87
CA SER A 111 11.54 -6.52 -1.45
C SER A 111 12.77 -7.37 -1.20
N ARG A 112 12.99 -8.38 -2.04
CA ARG A 112 14.07 -9.35 -1.90
C ARG A 112 15.44 -8.70 -2.05
N GLU A 113 15.68 -8.08 -3.19
CA GLU A 113 17.00 -7.56 -3.56
C GLU A 113 17.34 -6.23 -2.87
N ASN A 114 16.38 -5.31 -2.86
CA ASN A 114 16.66 -3.93 -2.46
C ASN A 114 16.49 -3.69 -0.96
N PHE A 115 15.69 -4.52 -0.28
CA PHE A 115 15.43 -4.39 1.16
C PHE A 115 15.96 -5.57 1.99
N GLY A 116 16.73 -6.47 1.39
CA GLY A 116 17.29 -7.63 2.08
C GLY A 116 16.25 -8.63 2.61
N ARG A 117 15.05 -8.60 2.04
CA ARG A 117 13.95 -9.48 2.46
C ARG A 117 13.99 -10.80 1.68
N TYR A 118 15.06 -11.52 1.77
CA TYR A 118 15.28 -12.78 1.02
C TYR A 118 14.28 -13.89 1.32
N PHE A 119 13.47 -13.74 2.35
CA PHE A 119 12.37 -14.64 2.69
C PHE A 119 11.08 -14.34 1.91
N THR A 120 11.02 -13.25 1.14
CA THR A 120 9.85 -12.91 0.31
C THR A 120 9.61 -14.00 -0.71
N ARG A 121 8.39 -14.53 -0.72
CA ARG A 121 7.99 -15.64 -1.59
C ARG A 121 6.62 -15.40 -2.18
N TYR A 122 6.52 -15.76 -3.44
CA TYR A 122 5.28 -16.05 -4.14
C TYR A 122 5.26 -17.55 -4.44
N ASP A 123 4.18 -18.24 -4.10
CA ASP A 123 4.14 -19.69 -4.19
C ASP A 123 2.72 -20.15 -4.58
N VAL A 124 2.62 -21.10 -5.48
CA VAL A 124 1.33 -21.71 -5.87
C VAL A 124 1.35 -23.18 -5.54
N ARG A 125 0.50 -23.59 -4.59
CA ARG A 125 0.40 -24.99 -4.17
C ARG A 125 -1.06 -25.41 -4.10
N ASN A 126 -1.39 -26.57 -4.63
CA ASN A 126 -2.75 -27.11 -4.60
C ASN A 126 -3.80 -26.10 -5.10
N SER A 127 -3.50 -25.41 -6.20
CA SER A 127 -4.35 -24.36 -6.80
C SER A 127 -4.62 -23.15 -5.88
N ARG A 128 -3.77 -22.93 -4.87
CA ARG A 128 -3.83 -21.75 -3.99
C ARG A 128 -2.57 -20.92 -4.13
N ILE A 129 -2.73 -19.62 -4.09
CA ILE A 129 -1.64 -18.65 -4.09
C ILE A 129 -1.28 -18.31 -2.64
N TYR A 130 0.01 -18.27 -2.35
CA TYR A 130 0.57 -17.88 -1.06
C TYR A 130 1.58 -16.76 -1.25
N CYS A 131 1.35 -15.66 -0.55
CA CYS A 131 2.28 -14.55 -0.47
C CYS A 131 2.63 -14.32 1.00
N ASN A 132 3.91 -14.25 1.32
CA ASN A 132 4.32 -13.90 2.68
C ASN A 132 4.63 -12.41 2.84
N GLU A 133 4.52 -11.64 1.77
CA GLU A 133 4.57 -10.18 1.79
C GLU A 133 3.57 -9.61 0.78
N LEU A 134 2.75 -8.70 1.25
CA LEU A 134 1.75 -7.97 0.47
C LEU A 134 1.86 -6.48 0.79
N VAL A 135 1.72 -5.65 -0.22
CA VAL A 135 1.61 -4.21 -0.07
C VAL A 135 0.26 -3.76 -0.60
N ILE A 136 -0.43 -2.94 0.16
CA ILE A 136 -1.70 -2.34 -0.23
C ILE A 136 -1.48 -0.83 -0.33
N PHE A 137 -1.73 -0.29 -1.51
CA PHE A 137 -1.76 1.14 -1.74
C PHE A 137 -3.21 1.59 -1.83
N VAL A 138 -3.58 2.59 -1.05
CA VAL A 138 -4.90 3.23 -1.09
C VAL A 138 -4.69 4.67 -1.51
N ASN A 139 -5.17 5.04 -2.68
CA ASN A 139 -5.10 6.40 -3.18
C ASN A 139 -6.29 7.20 -2.67
N PHE A 140 -6.03 8.36 -2.06
CA PHE A 140 -7.06 9.27 -1.56
C PHE A 140 -7.37 10.40 -2.53
N TRP A 141 -6.58 10.57 -3.55
CA TRP A 141 -6.77 11.53 -4.64
C TRP A 141 -6.57 10.85 -5.97
N ASP A 142 -7.14 11.44 -7.01
CA ASP A 142 -6.88 11.01 -8.37
C ASP A 142 -5.40 11.19 -8.72
N VAL A 143 -4.87 10.25 -9.48
CA VAL A 143 -3.47 10.26 -9.93
C VAL A 143 -3.44 10.32 -11.45
N TYR A 144 -2.95 11.42 -11.98
CA TYR A 144 -2.85 11.66 -13.41
C TYR A 144 -1.41 11.48 -13.94
N PRO A 145 -1.22 11.39 -15.25
CA PRO A 145 0.11 11.37 -15.84
C PRO A 145 0.95 12.57 -15.39
N GLY A 146 2.10 12.31 -14.76
CA GLY A 146 3.00 13.33 -14.22
C GLY A 146 2.89 13.56 -12.71
N ASP A 147 1.88 13.02 -12.05
CA ASP A 147 1.68 13.19 -10.58
C ASP A 147 2.55 12.25 -9.73
N GLY A 148 3.34 11.37 -10.35
CA GLY A 148 4.23 10.46 -9.62
C GLY A 148 3.51 9.23 -9.04
N GLY A 149 2.59 8.67 -9.81
CA GLY A 149 1.87 7.45 -9.42
C GLY A 149 2.76 6.20 -9.30
N LEU A 150 2.17 5.14 -8.77
CA LEU A 150 2.81 3.84 -8.64
C LEU A 150 3.09 3.22 -10.01
N VAL A 151 4.31 2.72 -10.19
CA VAL A 151 4.71 1.95 -11.37
C VAL A 151 4.99 0.52 -10.94
N VAL A 152 4.36 -0.43 -11.63
CA VAL A 152 4.58 -1.86 -11.40
C VAL A 152 5.01 -2.54 -12.70
N LEU A 153 5.85 -3.54 -12.59
CA LEU A 153 6.24 -4.41 -13.69
C LEU A 153 5.42 -5.70 -13.61
N PRO A 154 4.40 -5.89 -14.47
CA PRO A 154 3.56 -7.08 -14.42
C PRO A 154 4.38 -8.36 -14.54
N GLY A 155 4.06 -9.36 -13.73
CA GLY A 155 4.75 -10.65 -13.74
C GLY A 155 6.07 -10.70 -12.96
N SER A 156 6.58 -9.54 -12.47
CA SER A 156 7.86 -9.48 -11.76
C SER A 156 7.89 -10.22 -10.42
N HIS A 157 6.74 -10.51 -9.84
CA HIS A 157 6.60 -11.29 -8.61
C HIS A 157 7.05 -12.76 -8.75
N LYS A 158 7.21 -13.25 -10.00
CA LYS A 158 7.68 -14.60 -10.33
C LYS A 158 9.16 -14.66 -10.68
N VAL A 159 9.84 -13.53 -10.70
CA VAL A 159 11.29 -13.48 -10.98
C VAL A 159 12.02 -13.82 -9.68
N GLU A 160 12.86 -14.86 -9.72
CA GLU A 160 13.72 -15.28 -8.63
C GLU A 160 15.00 -14.44 -8.52
#